data_de1698fcc51facd3a02f5c5a5e54a84d
#
_entry.id   de1698fcc51facd3a02f5c5a5e54a84d
#
_cell.length_a   1.000
_cell.length_b   1.000
_cell.length_c   1.000
_cell.angle_alpha   90.00
_cell.angle_beta   90.00
_cell.angle_gamma   90.00
#
_symmetry.space_group_name_H-M   'P 1'
#
loop_
_entity.id
_entity.type
_entity.pdbx_description
1 polymer ?
#
loop_
_entity_poly.entity_id
_entity_poly.type
_entity_poly.pdbx_seq_one_letter_code
_entity_poly.pdbx_strand_id
1 'polypeptide(L)'
;MNRPIKPIEKPAGLADQVFQQLRSYIGSHQVRPGDRLQEAGLAMQLGVSRTPVREALARLESEGLICAEGRGFVIPELTDSDIDEIYEIRFLLEPAALGSVVKEFGGDTDLAGLSGAIADAVAADKNGDVQAFIEANSRFHNAWRILLPNRRMSKLLD
;
A
#
# COMPACT_ATOMS: atom_id res chain seq x y z
N MET A 1 -20.19 -35.20 5.09
CA MET A 1 -18.87 -35.58 5.66
C MET A 1 -17.82 -34.61 5.13
N ASN A 2 -17.41 -33.65 5.97
CA ASN A 2 -16.42 -32.67 5.59
C ASN A 2 -15.02 -33.24 5.91
N ARG A 3 -14.27 -33.69 4.91
CA ARG A 3 -12.89 -34.11 5.11
C ARG A 3 -12.06 -32.86 5.43
N PRO A 4 -11.27 -32.86 6.50
CA PRO A 4 -10.39 -31.74 6.80
C PRO A 4 -9.34 -31.57 5.69
N ILE A 5 -9.27 -30.38 5.10
CA ILE A 5 -8.20 -30.01 4.18
C ILE A 5 -6.96 -29.77 5.04
N LYS A 6 -5.87 -30.51 4.76
CA LYS A 6 -4.59 -30.30 5.46
C LYS A 6 -3.99 -28.96 5.06
N PRO A 7 -3.47 -28.18 6.00
CA PRO A 7 -2.76 -26.94 5.68
C PRO A 7 -1.54 -27.23 4.82
N ILE A 8 -1.32 -26.36 3.82
CA ILE A 8 -0.10 -26.36 3.03
C ILE A 8 0.88 -25.40 3.73
N GLU A 9 1.85 -25.94 4.44
CA GLU A 9 2.98 -25.16 4.96
C GLU A 9 3.96 -24.88 3.81
N LYS A 10 3.93 -23.69 3.25
CA LYS A 10 4.95 -23.19 2.33
C LYS A 10 5.54 -21.91 2.91
N PRO A 11 6.89 -21.75 2.84
CA PRO A 11 7.49 -20.43 3.00
C PRO A 11 6.87 -19.47 1.97
N ALA A 12 6.86 -18.16 2.25
CA ALA A 12 6.30 -17.15 1.34
C ALA A 12 6.76 -17.44 -0.09
N GLY A 13 5.80 -17.75 -0.97
CA GLY A 13 6.10 -18.19 -2.33
C GLY A 13 6.81 -17.10 -3.11
N LEU A 14 7.53 -17.46 -4.15
CA LEU A 14 8.20 -16.48 -5.02
C LEU A 14 7.23 -15.43 -5.56
N ALA A 15 5.98 -15.83 -5.82
CA ALA A 15 4.92 -14.90 -6.24
C ALA A 15 4.58 -13.86 -5.14
N ASP A 16 4.59 -14.25 -3.87
CA ASP A 16 4.38 -13.29 -2.76
C ASP A 16 5.53 -12.30 -2.65
N GLN A 17 6.76 -12.74 -2.84
CA GLN A 17 7.93 -11.85 -2.83
C GLN A 17 7.88 -10.86 -3.99
N VAL A 18 7.56 -11.33 -5.19
CA VAL A 18 7.37 -10.49 -6.38
C VAL A 18 6.24 -9.48 -6.15
N PHE A 19 5.12 -9.92 -5.60
CA PHE A 19 3.99 -9.03 -5.28
C PHE A 19 4.40 -7.91 -4.32
N GLN A 20 5.07 -8.23 -3.20
CA GLN A 20 5.50 -7.22 -2.24
C GLN A 20 6.51 -6.23 -2.86
N GLN A 21 7.42 -6.73 -3.69
CA GLN A 21 8.39 -5.87 -4.35
C GLN A 21 7.76 -4.95 -5.39
N LEU A 22 6.82 -5.45 -6.20
CA LEU A 22 6.08 -4.62 -7.16
C LEU A 22 5.16 -3.61 -6.46
N ARG A 23 4.47 -4.02 -5.38
CA ARG A 23 3.65 -3.12 -4.57
C ARG A 23 4.48 -1.98 -3.99
N SER A 24 5.66 -2.30 -3.43
CA SER A 24 6.60 -1.28 -2.92
C SER A 24 7.10 -0.38 -4.04
N TYR A 25 7.40 -0.92 -5.22
CA TYR A 25 7.82 -0.15 -6.38
C TYR A 25 6.74 0.83 -6.85
N ILE A 26 5.48 0.39 -6.92
CA ILE A 26 4.34 1.26 -7.27
C ILE A 26 4.18 2.36 -6.22
N GLY A 27 4.27 2.03 -4.93
CA GLY A 27 4.14 3.00 -3.84
C GLY A 27 5.34 3.93 -3.64
N SER A 28 6.47 3.69 -4.31
CA SER A 28 7.70 4.48 -4.15
C SER A 28 7.76 5.76 -4.99
N HIS A 29 6.68 6.12 -5.67
CA HIS A 29 6.61 7.26 -6.61
C HIS A 29 7.62 7.21 -7.78
N GLN A 30 8.24 6.04 -8.03
CA GLN A 30 9.11 5.82 -9.20
C GLN A 30 8.32 5.53 -10.47
N VAL A 31 7.04 5.22 -10.34
CA VAL A 31 6.08 5.04 -11.43
C VAL A 31 5.08 6.19 -11.45
N ARG A 32 4.58 6.51 -12.61
CA ARG A 32 3.57 7.56 -12.83
C ARG A 32 2.27 6.97 -13.34
N PRO A 33 1.13 7.62 -13.10
CA PRO A 33 -0.10 7.29 -13.81
C PRO A 33 0.15 7.18 -15.31
N GLY A 34 -0.42 6.14 -15.95
CA GLY A 34 -0.21 5.81 -17.36
C GLY A 34 1.03 4.97 -17.67
N ASP A 35 1.96 4.78 -16.72
CA ASP A 35 3.12 3.92 -16.95
C ASP A 35 2.70 2.46 -17.15
N ARG A 36 3.34 1.82 -18.12
CA ARG A 36 3.03 0.44 -18.53
C ARG A 36 3.90 -0.58 -17.81
N LEU A 37 3.25 -1.58 -17.27
CA LEU A 37 3.88 -2.74 -16.65
C LEU A 37 3.75 -3.96 -17.56
N GLN A 38 4.88 -4.50 -18.00
CA GLN A 38 4.90 -5.67 -18.89
C GLN A 38 5.52 -6.87 -18.18
N GLU A 39 4.82 -8.02 -18.18
CA GLU A 39 5.28 -9.27 -17.55
C GLU A 39 6.72 -9.64 -17.91
N ALA A 40 7.07 -9.56 -19.20
CA ALA A 40 8.38 -9.97 -19.68
C ALA A 40 9.51 -9.07 -19.18
N GLY A 41 9.29 -7.75 -19.18
CA GLY A 41 10.26 -6.78 -18.69
C GLY A 41 10.47 -6.92 -17.19
N LEU A 42 9.38 -7.05 -16.42
CA LEU A 42 9.44 -7.24 -14.97
C LEU A 42 10.11 -8.57 -14.60
N ALA A 43 9.79 -9.65 -15.30
CA ALA A 43 10.41 -10.96 -15.07
C ALA A 43 11.94 -10.91 -15.27
N MET A 44 12.39 -10.21 -16.31
CA MET A 44 13.81 -10.00 -16.58
C MET A 44 14.49 -9.15 -15.50
N GLN A 45 13.86 -8.04 -15.08
CA GLN A 45 14.40 -7.15 -14.05
C GLN A 45 14.50 -7.83 -12.68
N LEU A 46 13.49 -8.66 -12.35
CA LEU A 46 13.42 -9.37 -11.08
C LEU A 46 14.23 -10.69 -11.08
N GLY A 47 14.75 -11.13 -12.23
CA GLY A 47 15.50 -12.38 -12.34
C GLY A 47 14.65 -13.63 -12.10
N VAL A 48 13.35 -13.59 -12.43
CA VAL A 48 12.41 -14.69 -12.21
C VAL A 48 11.70 -15.10 -13.51
N SER A 49 10.99 -16.23 -13.49
CA SER A 49 10.10 -16.61 -14.61
C SER A 49 8.84 -15.73 -14.66
N ARG A 50 8.12 -15.75 -15.78
CA ARG A 50 6.89 -14.95 -15.95
C ARG A 50 5.74 -15.38 -15.04
N THR A 51 5.70 -16.64 -14.62
CA THR A 51 4.58 -17.18 -13.82
C THR A 51 4.38 -16.41 -12.51
N PRO A 52 5.38 -16.29 -11.60
CA PRO A 52 5.22 -15.54 -10.36
C PRO A 52 4.93 -14.05 -10.59
N VAL A 53 5.42 -13.46 -11.70
CA VAL A 53 5.11 -12.07 -12.07
C VAL A 53 3.65 -11.92 -12.47
N ARG A 54 3.12 -12.84 -13.27
CA ARG A 54 1.71 -12.85 -13.67
C ARG A 54 0.78 -13.00 -12.47
N GLU A 55 1.10 -13.90 -11.54
CA GLU A 55 0.33 -14.08 -10.31
C GLU A 55 0.35 -12.81 -9.45
N ALA A 56 1.51 -12.17 -9.33
CA ALA A 56 1.65 -10.91 -8.60
C ALA A 56 0.88 -9.76 -9.27
N LEU A 57 0.95 -9.62 -10.60
CA LEU A 57 0.21 -8.59 -11.34
C LEU A 57 -1.30 -8.81 -11.25
N ALA A 58 -1.79 -10.04 -11.39
CA ALA A 58 -3.21 -10.34 -11.21
C ALA A 58 -3.72 -9.97 -9.80
N ARG A 59 -2.87 -10.13 -8.79
CA ARG A 59 -3.19 -9.72 -7.43
C ARG A 59 -3.19 -8.19 -7.27
N LEU A 60 -2.20 -7.49 -7.83
CA LEU A 60 -2.16 -6.03 -7.84
C LEU A 60 -3.37 -5.43 -8.55
N GLU A 61 -3.80 -6.04 -9.66
CA GLU A 61 -5.02 -5.67 -10.37
C GLU A 61 -6.26 -5.88 -9.49
N SER A 62 -6.37 -7.02 -8.80
CA SER A 62 -7.49 -7.28 -7.90
C SER A 62 -7.55 -6.33 -6.69
N GLU A 63 -6.41 -5.74 -6.31
CA GLU A 63 -6.31 -4.71 -5.28
C GLU A 63 -6.51 -3.28 -5.87
N GLY A 64 -6.73 -3.14 -7.18
CA GLY A 64 -6.96 -1.85 -7.84
C GLY A 64 -5.71 -0.99 -8.03
N LEU A 65 -4.53 -1.52 -7.74
CA LEU A 65 -3.26 -0.78 -7.85
C LEU A 65 -2.79 -0.63 -9.30
N ILE A 66 -3.26 -1.51 -10.18
CA ILE A 66 -3.01 -1.47 -11.62
C ILE A 66 -4.27 -1.89 -12.38
N CYS A 67 -4.38 -1.53 -13.65
CA CYS A 67 -5.47 -1.92 -14.53
C CYS A 67 -4.94 -2.70 -15.73
N ALA A 68 -5.70 -3.70 -16.22
CA ALA A 68 -5.36 -4.37 -17.46
C ALA A 68 -5.55 -3.41 -18.65
N GLU A 69 -4.56 -3.32 -19.54
CA GLU A 69 -4.64 -2.58 -20.77
C GLU A 69 -3.95 -3.32 -21.93
N GLY A 70 -4.72 -3.74 -22.90
CA GLY A 70 -4.23 -4.49 -24.06
C GLY A 70 -3.57 -5.82 -23.65
N ARG A 71 -2.25 -5.94 -23.84
CA ARG A 71 -1.48 -7.14 -23.49
C ARG A 71 -0.63 -6.95 -22.22
N GLY A 72 -0.91 -5.95 -21.41
CA GLY A 72 -0.15 -5.63 -20.20
C GLY A 72 -1.03 -4.95 -19.16
N PHE A 73 -0.39 -4.25 -18.27
CA PHE A 73 -1.03 -3.49 -17.20
C PHE A 73 -0.54 -2.04 -17.22
N VAL A 74 -1.34 -1.14 -16.68
CA VAL A 74 -0.98 0.28 -16.51
C VAL A 74 -1.25 0.72 -15.08
N ILE A 75 -0.52 1.72 -14.63
CA ILE A 75 -0.84 2.44 -13.40
C ILE A 75 -2.08 3.31 -13.70
N PRO A 76 -3.20 3.16 -12.95
CA PRO A 76 -4.41 3.94 -13.21
C PRO A 76 -4.17 5.43 -12.96
N GLU A 77 -4.81 6.26 -13.78
CA GLU A 77 -4.97 7.67 -13.49
C GLU A 77 -6.24 7.83 -12.63
N LEU A 78 -6.08 8.38 -11.45
CA LEU A 78 -7.23 8.69 -10.60
C LEU A 78 -7.90 9.96 -11.13
N THR A 79 -9.21 9.90 -11.29
CA THR A 79 -10.03 11.07 -11.55
C THR A 79 -10.28 11.85 -10.25
N ASP A 80 -10.70 13.10 -10.35
CA ASP A 80 -11.11 13.90 -9.18
C ASP A 80 -12.22 13.18 -8.39
N SER A 81 -13.14 12.50 -9.08
CA SER A 81 -14.19 11.69 -8.44
C SER A 81 -13.63 10.51 -7.66
N ASP A 82 -12.62 9.80 -8.20
CA ASP A 82 -11.98 8.70 -7.48
C ASP A 82 -11.30 9.20 -6.19
N ILE A 83 -10.66 10.37 -6.28
CA ILE A 83 -10.03 11.02 -5.13
C ILE A 83 -11.07 11.38 -4.07
N ASP A 84 -12.19 12.00 -4.47
CA ASP A 84 -13.27 12.36 -3.56
C ASP A 84 -13.86 11.12 -2.85
N GLU A 85 -14.14 10.05 -3.60
CA GLU A 85 -14.65 8.79 -3.05
C GLU A 85 -13.66 8.14 -2.05
N ILE A 86 -12.35 8.16 -2.36
CA ILE A 86 -11.31 7.68 -1.45
C ILE A 86 -11.29 8.50 -0.16
N TYR A 87 -11.35 9.83 -0.27
CA TYR A 87 -11.34 10.70 0.91
C TYR A 87 -12.61 10.57 1.74
N GLU A 88 -13.79 10.36 1.13
CA GLU A 88 -15.03 10.10 1.85
C GLU A 88 -14.88 8.86 2.75
N ILE A 89 -14.35 7.77 2.23
CA ILE A 89 -14.09 6.54 3.00
C ILE A 89 -13.05 6.80 4.10
N ARG A 90 -11.97 7.50 3.80
CA ARG A 90 -10.92 7.82 4.77
C ARG A 90 -11.43 8.68 5.91
N PHE A 91 -12.23 9.71 5.65
CA PHE A 91 -12.84 10.56 6.67
C PHE A 91 -13.78 9.79 7.61
N LEU A 92 -14.41 8.73 7.12
CA LEU A 92 -15.25 7.87 7.96
C LEU A 92 -14.40 6.90 8.82
N LEU A 93 -13.36 6.33 8.27
CA LEU A 93 -12.61 5.24 8.90
C LEU A 93 -11.43 5.72 9.75
N GLU A 94 -10.65 6.70 9.30
CA GLU A 94 -9.42 7.12 9.99
C GLU A 94 -9.64 7.67 11.40
N PRO A 95 -10.67 8.51 11.68
CA PRO A 95 -10.92 8.96 13.04
C PRO A 95 -11.24 7.83 14.02
N ALA A 96 -12.04 6.85 13.56
CA ALA A 96 -12.37 5.67 14.36
C ALA A 96 -11.15 4.76 14.57
N ALA A 97 -10.33 4.61 13.55
CA ALA A 97 -9.09 3.85 13.59
C ALA A 97 -8.10 4.46 14.58
N LEU A 98 -7.82 5.76 14.49
CA LEU A 98 -6.95 6.49 15.40
C LEU A 98 -7.48 6.45 16.84
N GLY A 99 -8.78 6.61 17.03
CA GLY A 99 -9.42 6.45 18.34
C GLY A 99 -9.19 5.08 18.96
N SER A 100 -9.18 4.03 18.14
CA SER A 100 -8.89 2.66 18.59
C SER A 100 -7.41 2.49 19.00
N VAL A 101 -6.48 3.09 18.26
CA VAL A 101 -5.05 3.10 18.63
C VAL A 101 -4.83 3.82 19.96
N VAL A 102 -5.39 5.02 20.10
CA VAL A 102 -5.27 5.81 21.35
C VAL A 102 -5.86 5.05 22.55
N LYS A 103 -6.98 4.39 22.37
CA LYS A 103 -7.64 3.61 23.44
C LYS A 103 -6.82 2.41 23.89
N GLU A 104 -6.19 1.71 22.94
CA GLU A 104 -5.41 0.49 23.22
C GLU A 104 -4.05 0.82 23.82
N PHE A 105 -3.39 1.84 23.32
CA PHE A 105 -2.00 2.15 23.64
C PHE A 105 -1.83 3.45 24.44
N GLY A 106 -2.92 4.09 24.86
CA GLY A 106 -2.91 5.43 25.46
C GLY A 106 -1.95 5.58 26.63
N GLY A 107 -1.05 6.53 26.53
CA GLY A 107 -0.12 6.99 27.57
C GLY A 107 1.29 6.45 27.53
N ASP A 108 1.51 5.20 27.13
CA ASP A 108 2.83 4.54 27.12
C ASP A 108 3.39 4.25 25.71
N THR A 109 2.67 4.61 24.66
CA THR A 109 3.11 4.36 23.29
C THR A 109 4.15 5.37 22.88
N ASP A 110 5.28 4.89 22.34
CA ASP A 110 6.26 5.74 21.70
C ASP A 110 5.67 6.37 20.42
N LEU A 111 5.19 7.59 20.56
CA LEU A 111 4.65 8.40 19.46
C LEU A 111 5.72 9.22 18.74
N ALA A 112 7.01 9.02 19.05
CA ALA A 112 8.11 9.80 18.46
C ALA A 112 8.11 9.70 16.91
N GLY A 113 7.83 8.50 16.37
CA GLY A 113 7.72 8.30 14.94
C GLY A 113 6.59 9.10 14.29
N LEU A 114 5.43 9.19 14.95
CA LEU A 114 4.29 10.00 14.49
C LEU A 114 4.61 11.49 14.56
N SER A 115 5.14 11.94 15.70
CA SER A 115 5.50 13.35 15.91
C SER A 115 6.59 13.81 14.94
N GLY A 116 7.59 12.96 14.68
CA GLY A 116 8.63 13.22 13.70
C GLY A 116 8.08 13.36 12.29
N ALA A 117 7.21 12.45 11.87
CA ALA A 117 6.59 12.50 10.54
C ALA A 117 5.72 13.75 10.35
N ILE A 118 4.99 14.19 11.38
CA ILE A 118 4.22 15.44 11.35
C ILE A 118 5.15 16.64 11.23
N ALA A 119 6.23 16.69 12.01
CA ALA A 119 7.18 17.79 11.96
C ALA A 119 7.83 17.91 10.57
N ASP A 120 8.21 16.78 9.97
CA ASP A 120 8.78 16.73 8.63
C ASP A 120 7.76 17.18 7.56
N ALA A 121 6.49 16.76 7.67
CA ALA A 121 5.44 17.19 6.75
C ALA A 121 5.21 18.70 6.83
N VAL A 122 5.16 19.28 8.04
CA VAL A 122 5.02 20.73 8.24
C VAL A 122 6.22 21.49 7.69
N ALA A 123 7.43 20.96 7.85
CA ALA A 123 8.64 21.58 7.30
C ALA A 123 8.65 21.54 5.76
N ALA A 124 8.27 20.40 5.18
CA ALA A 124 8.17 20.22 3.74
C ALA A 124 7.13 21.18 3.11
N ASP A 125 5.95 21.31 3.73
CA ASP A 125 4.89 22.22 3.28
C ASP A 125 5.36 23.68 3.27
N LYS A 126 6.01 24.13 4.35
CA LYS A 126 6.58 25.48 4.44
C LYS A 126 7.63 25.79 3.38
N ASN A 127 8.36 24.78 2.94
CA ASN A 127 9.40 24.90 1.92
C ASN A 127 8.88 24.69 0.50
N GLY A 128 7.61 24.33 0.33
CA GLY A 128 7.03 23.96 -0.97
C GLY A 128 7.60 22.66 -1.54
N ASP A 129 8.19 21.81 -0.71
CA ASP A 129 8.77 20.52 -1.12
C ASP A 129 7.70 19.44 -1.10
N VAL A 130 7.00 19.32 -2.24
CA VAL A 130 5.90 18.36 -2.42
C VAL A 130 6.37 16.92 -2.21
N GLN A 131 7.56 16.57 -2.68
CA GLN A 131 8.08 15.21 -2.56
C GLN A 131 8.35 14.83 -1.09
N ALA A 132 9.03 15.70 -0.36
CA ALA A 132 9.28 15.51 1.07
C ALA A 132 7.97 15.45 1.87
N PHE A 133 6.95 16.26 1.49
CA PHE A 133 5.62 16.20 2.10
C PHE A 133 4.96 14.83 1.91
N ILE A 134 4.94 14.30 0.68
CA ILE A 134 4.36 12.99 0.36
C ILE A 134 5.05 11.88 1.17
N GLU A 135 6.38 11.91 1.25
CA GLU A 135 7.15 10.92 2.00
C GLU A 135 6.87 10.99 3.51
N ALA A 136 6.80 12.20 4.07
CA ALA A 136 6.47 12.40 5.48
C ALA A 136 5.03 11.96 5.80
N ASN A 137 4.07 12.29 4.93
CA ASN A 137 2.68 11.86 5.02
C ASN A 137 2.55 10.33 4.98
N SER A 138 3.27 9.67 4.07
CA SER A 138 3.30 8.20 3.98
C SER A 138 3.87 7.57 5.26
N ARG A 139 4.95 8.14 5.82
CA ARG A 139 5.50 7.68 7.11
C ARG A 139 4.50 7.84 8.25
N PHE A 140 3.80 8.97 8.32
CA PHE A 140 2.75 9.20 9.31
C PHE A 140 1.66 8.13 9.24
N HIS A 141 1.09 7.91 8.06
CA HIS A 141 0.04 6.90 7.88
C HIS A 141 0.53 5.49 8.20
N ASN A 142 1.72 5.12 7.78
CA ASN A 142 2.29 3.81 8.08
C ASN A 142 2.53 3.63 9.59
N ALA A 143 3.01 4.65 10.29
CA ALA A 143 3.35 4.57 11.71
C ALA A 143 2.14 4.25 12.60
N TRP A 144 0.96 4.82 12.34
CA TRP A 144 -0.21 4.52 13.16
C TRP A 144 -1.00 3.30 12.65
N ARG A 145 -0.95 2.99 11.33
CA ARG A 145 -1.64 1.82 10.78
C ARG A 145 -1.12 0.50 11.33
N ILE A 146 0.18 0.37 11.55
CA ILE A 146 0.77 -0.83 12.16
C ILE A 146 0.34 -1.05 13.60
N LEU A 147 -0.11 0.01 14.28
CA LEU A 147 -0.62 -0.04 15.66
C LEU A 147 -2.11 -0.40 15.73
N LEU A 148 -2.82 -0.51 14.59
CA LEU A 148 -4.25 -0.81 14.58
C LEU A 148 -4.54 -2.21 15.13
N PRO A 149 -5.34 -2.33 16.21
CA PRO A 149 -5.73 -3.63 16.74
C PRO A 149 -6.67 -4.38 15.79
N ASN A 150 -7.46 -3.65 14.99
CA ASN A 150 -8.36 -4.23 14.01
C ASN A 150 -7.63 -4.46 12.67
N ARG A 151 -7.16 -5.70 12.46
CA ARG A 151 -6.44 -6.09 11.23
C ARG A 151 -7.26 -5.93 9.94
N ARG A 152 -8.60 -5.97 10.01
CA ARG A 152 -9.44 -5.76 8.83
C ARG A 152 -9.48 -4.29 8.45
N MET A 153 -9.61 -3.41 9.44
CA MET A 153 -9.55 -1.96 9.24
C MET A 153 -8.17 -1.54 8.72
N SER A 154 -7.09 -2.11 9.27
CA SER A 154 -5.73 -1.87 8.76
C SER A 154 -5.60 -2.19 7.26
N LYS A 155 -6.21 -3.30 6.81
CA LYS A 155 -6.20 -3.69 5.38
C LYS A 155 -7.06 -2.82 4.48
N LEU A 156 -8.12 -2.19 5.01
CA LEU A 156 -8.98 -1.30 4.23
C LEU A 156 -8.35 0.10 4.05
N LEU A 157 -7.47 0.47 4.99
CA LEU A 157 -6.75 1.75 4.98
C LEU A 157 -5.35 1.65 4.34
N ASP A 158 -4.95 0.48 3.86
CA ASP A 158 -3.69 0.20 3.20
C ASP A 158 -3.77 0.43 1.69
#